data_97c489c1880be15df8eb2b51c8e0b2ac
#
_entry.id   97c489c1880be15df8eb2b51c8e0b2ac
#
_cell.length_a   1.000
_cell.length_b   1.000
_cell.length_c   1.000
_cell.angle_alpha   90.00
_cell.angle_beta   90.00
_cell.angle_gamma   90.00
#
_symmetry.space_group_name_H-M   'P 1'
#
loop_
_entity.id
_entity.type
_entity.pdbx_description
1 polymer ?
#
loop_
_entity_poly.entity_id
_entity_poly.type
_entity_poly.pdbx_seq_one_letter_code
_entity_poly.pdbx_strand_id
1 'polypeptide(L)'
;MLRTMMTMQQGISNMRSLKVTRLVFALALGWAAAGHGADSRADPLLTQGVGIANCGKLANDLKPSQGLDHPPNYLLFYWVQGYVSGANFLLLNEYNNYVDMNGVEPGKILKLVFDFCKANPNDKPISAIDKFIRDAKKVEVSEKDAFNPWEQ
;
A
#
# COMPACT_ATOMS: atom_id res chain seq x y z
N MET A 1 50.98 25.32 3.09
CA MET A 1 50.43 26.48 2.33
C MET A 1 48.94 26.48 2.65
N LEU A 2 48.54 27.23 3.60
CA LEU A 2 48.04 28.62 3.68
C LEU A 2 46.72 28.84 3.00
N ARG A 3 45.73 29.07 3.91
CA ARG A 3 44.76 30.20 3.93
C ARG A 3 43.67 30.12 2.86
N THR A 4 42.41 30.36 3.17
CA THR A 4 41.88 31.57 3.80
C THR A 4 40.48 31.29 4.34
N MET A 5 40.23 31.70 5.58
CA MET A 5 38.93 31.97 6.19
C MET A 5 38.28 33.19 5.51
N MET A 6 36.95 33.19 5.40
CA MET A 6 36.20 34.44 5.41
C MET A 6 34.87 34.30 6.12
N THR A 7 34.81 34.86 7.25
CA THR A 7 33.68 35.22 8.11
C THR A 7 33.05 36.52 7.61
N MET A 8 31.76 36.65 7.59
CA MET A 8 30.98 37.89 7.68
C MET A 8 29.58 37.51 8.17
N GLN A 9 29.22 37.68 9.29
CA GLN A 9 28.96 38.66 10.36
C GLN A 9 27.98 39.79 9.96
N GLN A 10 26.83 39.72 10.64
CA GLN A 10 25.97 40.77 11.17
C GLN A 10 25.18 41.70 10.24
N GLY A 11 23.91 41.74 10.52
CA GLY A 11 23.00 42.84 10.17
C GLY A 11 21.77 42.83 11.06
N ILE A 12 21.94 43.40 12.25
CA ILE A 12 20.85 43.73 13.20
C ILE A 12 20.27 45.08 12.78
N SER A 13 18.97 45.18 12.65
CA SER A 13 18.20 46.45 12.75
C SER A 13 16.75 46.08 12.95
N ASN A 14 16.23 46.10 14.14
CA ASN A 14 15.58 47.22 14.82
C ASN A 14 14.56 48.02 13.99
N MET A 15 13.36 47.95 14.42
CA MET A 15 12.37 49.02 14.59
C MET A 15 10.98 48.53 14.22
N ARG A 16 9.94 48.73 14.87
CA ARG A 16 9.41 49.68 15.85
C ARG A 16 8.05 49.13 16.30
N SER A 17 7.83 49.25 17.56
CA SER A 17 6.51 49.25 18.21
C SER A 17 5.51 50.12 17.49
N LEU A 18 4.37 49.52 17.11
CA LEU A 18 3.15 50.26 16.83
C LEU A 18 2.04 49.68 17.70
N LYS A 19 1.78 50.41 18.77
CA LYS A 19 0.57 50.29 19.57
C LYS A 19 -0.58 50.84 18.72
N VAL A 20 -1.53 50.01 18.36
CA VAL A 20 -2.83 50.45 17.82
C VAL A 20 -3.93 49.72 18.55
N THR A 21 -4.44 50.38 19.56
CA THR A 21 -5.83 50.60 19.93
C THR A 21 -6.86 49.51 19.66
N ARG A 22 -7.41 49.05 20.76
CA ARG A 22 -8.60 48.20 20.90
C ARG A 22 -9.79 48.74 20.08
N LEU A 23 -10.34 47.91 19.27
CA LEU A 23 -11.73 48.08 18.84
C LEU A 23 -12.38 46.67 18.93
N VAL A 24 -13.18 46.54 19.98
CA VAL A 24 -14.07 45.42 20.24
C VAL A 24 -15.21 45.51 19.22
N PHE A 25 -15.28 44.60 18.29
CA PHE A 25 -16.52 44.30 17.58
C PHE A 25 -16.83 42.82 17.76
N ALA A 26 -17.69 42.58 18.72
CA ALA A 26 -18.37 41.32 18.87
C ALA A 26 -19.40 41.19 17.72
N LEU A 27 -19.09 40.41 16.73
CA LEU A 27 -20.05 39.88 15.80
C LEU A 27 -20.01 38.35 15.92
N ALA A 28 -20.91 37.89 16.78
CA ALA A 28 -21.29 36.48 16.84
C ALA A 28 -22.01 36.11 15.52
N LEU A 29 -21.26 35.66 14.55
CA LEU A 29 -21.78 34.95 13.41
C LEU A 29 -21.48 33.47 13.64
N GLY A 30 -22.54 32.74 14.07
CA GLY A 30 -22.53 31.31 14.12
C GLY A 30 -22.21 30.72 12.77
N TRP A 31 -20.96 30.32 12.60
CA TRP A 31 -20.60 29.39 11.53
C TRP A 31 -21.01 28.00 12.01
N ALA A 32 -22.16 27.58 11.55
CA ALA A 32 -22.48 26.17 11.49
C ALA A 32 -21.26 25.50 10.83
N ALA A 33 -20.49 24.78 11.63
CA ALA A 33 -19.51 23.85 11.13
C ALA A 33 -20.31 22.79 10.32
N ALA A 34 -20.57 23.09 9.05
CA ALA A 34 -20.87 22.04 8.11
C ALA A 34 -19.69 21.09 8.18
N GLY A 35 -19.92 19.98 8.89
CA GLY A 35 -18.98 18.87 8.91
C GLY A 35 -18.71 18.52 7.45
N HIS A 36 -17.59 19.00 6.95
CA HIS A 36 -17.00 18.43 5.76
C HIS A 36 -16.70 17.01 6.16
N GLY A 37 -17.63 16.12 5.83
CA GLY A 37 -17.34 14.69 5.84
C GLY A 37 -15.98 14.58 5.17
N ALA A 38 -15.02 14.01 5.88
CA ALA A 38 -13.73 13.68 5.32
C ALA A 38 -14.03 13.03 3.98
N ASP A 39 -13.75 13.77 2.91
CA ASP A 39 -13.74 13.23 1.58
C ASP A 39 -12.77 12.06 1.70
N SER A 40 -13.33 10.87 1.84
CA SER A 40 -12.57 9.66 1.67
C SER A 40 -12.15 9.73 0.21
N ARG A 41 -11.05 10.45 -0.03
CA ARG A 41 -10.32 10.29 -1.27
C ARG A 41 -10.21 8.80 -1.40
N ALA A 42 -11.00 8.25 -2.33
CA ALA A 42 -10.81 6.88 -2.73
C ALA A 42 -9.31 6.83 -3.06
N ASP A 43 -8.54 6.20 -2.18
CA ASP A 43 -7.13 5.93 -2.46
C ASP A 43 -7.11 5.42 -3.88
N PRO A 44 -6.27 5.98 -4.77
CA PRO A 44 -6.23 5.51 -6.14
C PRO A 44 -6.11 4.00 -6.04
N LEU A 45 -7.21 3.31 -6.39
CA LEU A 45 -7.32 1.87 -6.15
C LEU A 45 -6.32 1.18 -7.06
N LEU A 46 -5.08 1.07 -6.57
CA LEU A 46 -4.04 0.25 -7.19
C LEU A 46 -4.48 -1.22 -7.24
N THR A 47 -5.48 -1.57 -6.41
CA THR A 47 -5.97 -2.92 -6.28
C THR A 47 -7.49 -2.93 -6.20
N GLN A 48 -8.13 -3.80 -6.96
CA GLN A 48 -9.57 -4.01 -6.97
C GLN A 48 -9.93 -5.47 -6.65
N GLY A 49 -11.21 -5.73 -6.43
CA GLY A 49 -11.73 -7.07 -6.25
C GLY A 49 -11.59 -7.61 -4.82
N VAL A 50 -11.46 -8.92 -4.70
CA VAL A 50 -11.51 -9.64 -3.41
C VAL A 50 -10.37 -9.24 -2.46
N GLY A 51 -9.25 -8.75 -2.99
CA GLY A 51 -8.08 -8.35 -2.19
C GLY A 51 -8.30 -7.16 -1.28
N ILE A 52 -9.29 -6.31 -1.59
CA ILE A 52 -9.66 -5.14 -0.77
C ILE A 52 -10.95 -5.38 0.05
N ALA A 53 -11.49 -6.57 0.01
CA ALA A 53 -12.65 -6.93 0.83
C ALA A 53 -12.32 -6.83 2.32
N ASN A 54 -13.35 -6.78 3.16
CA ASN A 54 -13.15 -6.88 4.61
C ASN A 54 -12.77 -8.31 4.97
N CYS A 55 -11.68 -8.48 5.71
CA CYS A 55 -11.15 -9.79 6.13
C CYS A 55 -12.13 -10.59 6.94
N GLY A 56 -12.86 -9.96 7.89
CA GLY A 56 -13.86 -10.66 8.71
C GLY A 56 -14.98 -11.26 7.88
N LYS A 57 -15.45 -10.54 6.85
CA LYS A 57 -16.45 -11.05 5.92
C LYS A 57 -15.87 -12.18 5.06
N LEU A 58 -14.70 -11.95 4.45
CA LEU A 58 -14.08 -12.95 3.57
C LEU A 58 -13.79 -14.25 4.31
N ALA A 59 -13.31 -14.20 5.56
CA ALA A 59 -13.03 -15.38 6.35
C ALA A 59 -14.28 -16.24 6.64
N ASN A 60 -15.47 -15.65 6.68
CA ASN A 60 -16.70 -16.39 6.82
C ASN A 60 -17.13 -17.08 5.51
N ASP A 61 -16.77 -16.48 4.37
CA ASP A 61 -17.10 -16.99 3.04
C ASP A 61 -16.12 -18.07 2.56
N LEU A 62 -14.85 -18.03 3.01
CA LEU A 62 -13.84 -18.99 2.62
C LEU A 62 -14.02 -20.35 3.29
N LYS A 63 -13.79 -21.42 2.52
CA LYS A 63 -13.79 -22.82 2.98
C LYS A 63 -12.55 -23.53 2.42
N PRO A 64 -11.36 -23.33 2.98
CA PRO A 64 -10.11 -23.86 2.42
C PRO A 64 -10.13 -25.38 2.19
N SER A 65 -10.86 -26.14 3.02
CA SER A 65 -11.02 -27.58 2.87
C SER A 65 -11.77 -28.02 1.62
N GLN A 66 -12.52 -27.12 0.99
CA GLN A 66 -13.26 -27.42 -0.26
C GLN A 66 -12.45 -27.10 -1.53
N GLY A 67 -11.21 -26.63 -1.39
CA GLY A 67 -10.35 -26.33 -2.52
C GLY A 67 -10.97 -25.28 -3.46
N LEU A 68 -10.68 -25.41 -4.76
CA LEU A 68 -11.16 -24.49 -5.79
C LEU A 68 -12.61 -24.76 -6.25
N ASP A 69 -13.23 -25.85 -5.82
CA ASP A 69 -14.64 -26.13 -6.14
C ASP A 69 -15.58 -25.16 -5.42
N HIS A 70 -15.10 -24.50 -4.37
CA HIS A 70 -15.86 -23.47 -3.66
C HIS A 70 -15.66 -22.09 -4.33
N PRO A 71 -16.74 -21.44 -4.85
CA PRO A 71 -16.61 -20.20 -5.62
C PRO A 71 -15.83 -19.07 -4.95
N PRO A 72 -15.99 -18.74 -3.66
CA PRO A 72 -15.16 -17.76 -2.99
C PRO A 72 -13.67 -18.10 -2.97
N ASN A 73 -13.32 -19.39 -2.80
CA ASN A 73 -11.93 -19.85 -2.85
C ASN A 73 -11.34 -19.66 -4.25
N TYR A 74 -12.10 -20.05 -5.27
CA TYR A 74 -11.73 -19.88 -6.67
C TYR A 74 -11.43 -18.40 -6.98
N LEU A 75 -12.35 -17.52 -6.66
CA LEU A 75 -12.20 -16.07 -6.92
C LEU A 75 -10.97 -15.50 -6.20
N LEU A 76 -10.75 -15.88 -4.93
CA LEU A 76 -9.58 -15.44 -4.18
C LEU A 76 -8.29 -15.94 -4.83
N PHE A 77 -8.22 -17.21 -5.16
CA PHE A 77 -7.00 -17.82 -5.71
C PHE A 77 -6.58 -17.18 -7.02
N TYR A 78 -7.50 -17.02 -7.97
CA TYR A 78 -7.17 -16.40 -9.25
C TYR A 78 -6.87 -14.90 -9.13
N TRP A 79 -7.51 -14.23 -8.20
CA TRP A 79 -7.14 -12.85 -7.88
C TRP A 79 -5.70 -12.77 -7.37
N VAL A 80 -5.30 -13.67 -6.46
CA VAL A 80 -3.93 -13.74 -5.93
C VAL A 80 -2.92 -14.02 -7.03
N GLN A 81 -3.22 -14.95 -7.95
CA GLN A 81 -2.33 -15.22 -9.08
C GLN A 81 -2.11 -13.97 -9.94
N GLY A 82 -3.18 -13.25 -10.27
CA GLY A 82 -3.07 -11.99 -11.04
C GLY A 82 -2.25 -10.94 -10.29
N TYR A 83 -2.47 -10.80 -8.98
CA TYR A 83 -1.74 -9.84 -8.15
C TYR A 83 -0.24 -10.17 -8.06
N VAL A 84 0.10 -11.43 -7.81
CA VAL A 84 1.51 -11.87 -7.76
C VAL A 84 2.18 -11.74 -9.14
N SER A 85 1.45 -12.03 -10.22
CA SER A 85 1.97 -11.84 -11.59
C SER A 85 2.31 -10.38 -11.87
N GLY A 86 1.43 -9.45 -11.47
CA GLY A 86 1.71 -8.02 -11.56
C GLY A 86 2.90 -7.58 -10.71
N ALA A 87 3.00 -8.09 -9.48
CA ALA A 87 4.15 -7.83 -8.61
C ALA A 87 5.45 -8.39 -9.21
N ASN A 88 5.42 -9.60 -9.78
CA ASN A 88 6.57 -10.21 -10.45
C ASN A 88 7.02 -9.41 -11.66
N PHE A 89 6.10 -8.83 -12.43
CA PHE A 89 6.46 -7.95 -13.53
C PHE A 89 7.27 -6.75 -13.03
N LEU A 90 6.88 -6.12 -11.94
CA LEU A 90 7.61 -5.01 -11.35
C LEU A 90 8.96 -5.46 -10.76
N LEU A 91 8.99 -6.59 -10.05
CA LEU A 91 10.20 -7.14 -9.47
C LEU A 91 11.25 -7.49 -10.54
N LEU A 92 10.82 -8.04 -11.68
CA LEU A 92 11.70 -8.34 -12.81
C LEU A 92 12.28 -7.07 -13.41
N ASN A 93 11.47 -6.05 -13.65
CA ASN A 93 11.91 -4.82 -14.27
C ASN A 93 12.83 -3.97 -13.39
N GLU A 94 12.57 -3.93 -12.07
CA GLU A 94 13.29 -3.06 -11.15
C GLU A 94 14.47 -3.75 -10.46
N TYR A 95 14.36 -5.07 -10.23
CA TYR A 95 15.30 -5.81 -9.37
C TYR A 95 15.86 -7.08 -9.99
N ASN A 96 15.53 -7.41 -11.23
CA ASN A 96 15.92 -8.65 -11.91
C ASN A 96 15.63 -9.93 -11.10
N ASN A 97 14.52 -9.93 -10.38
CA ASN A 97 14.09 -11.08 -9.60
C ASN A 97 12.57 -11.23 -9.59
N TYR A 98 12.09 -12.38 -9.17
CA TYR A 98 10.65 -12.64 -9.04
C TYR A 98 10.35 -13.63 -7.92
N VAL A 99 9.10 -13.68 -7.47
CA VAL A 99 8.58 -14.69 -6.54
C VAL A 99 8.23 -15.93 -7.35
N ASP A 100 8.89 -17.05 -7.05
CA ASP A 100 8.58 -18.33 -7.69
C ASP A 100 7.28 -18.90 -7.13
N MET A 101 6.28 -18.99 -7.98
CA MET A 101 4.98 -19.58 -7.67
C MET A 101 4.89 -21.06 -8.07
N ASN A 102 5.94 -21.64 -8.67
CA ASN A 102 5.96 -23.04 -9.04
C ASN A 102 5.83 -23.93 -7.78
N GLY A 103 4.88 -24.86 -7.82
CA GLY A 103 4.62 -25.74 -6.68
C GLY A 103 3.90 -25.11 -5.49
N VAL A 104 3.46 -23.87 -5.62
CA VAL A 104 2.58 -23.25 -4.63
C VAL A 104 1.15 -23.72 -4.87
N GLU A 105 0.74 -24.69 -4.06
CA GLU A 105 -0.61 -25.26 -4.15
C GLU A 105 -1.71 -24.25 -3.77
N PRO A 106 -2.87 -24.27 -4.44
CA PRO A 106 -4.00 -23.41 -4.12
C PRO A 106 -4.37 -23.44 -2.64
N GLY A 107 -4.38 -24.63 -2.03
CA GLY A 107 -4.71 -24.80 -0.61
C GLY A 107 -3.81 -24.03 0.34
N LYS A 108 -2.52 -23.88 0.01
CA LYS A 108 -1.58 -23.08 0.82
C LYS A 108 -1.93 -21.60 0.80
N ILE A 109 -2.25 -21.07 -0.36
CA ILE A 109 -2.68 -19.66 -0.52
C ILE A 109 -4.00 -19.41 0.19
N LEU A 110 -4.98 -20.27 -0.03
CA LEU A 110 -6.30 -20.16 0.61
C LEU A 110 -6.17 -20.18 2.14
N LYS A 111 -5.38 -21.11 2.68
CA LYS A 111 -5.13 -21.21 4.11
C LYS A 111 -4.42 -19.98 4.65
N LEU A 112 -3.39 -19.49 3.97
CA LEU A 112 -2.63 -18.31 4.36
C LEU A 112 -3.56 -17.08 4.51
N VAL A 113 -4.39 -16.82 3.52
CA VAL A 113 -5.31 -15.66 3.56
C VAL A 113 -6.40 -15.89 4.60
N PHE A 114 -6.94 -17.11 4.70
CA PHE A 114 -7.96 -17.45 5.69
C PHE A 114 -7.45 -17.23 7.12
N ASP A 115 -6.27 -17.78 7.45
CA ASP A 115 -5.69 -17.65 8.80
C ASP A 115 -5.37 -16.19 9.12
N PHE A 116 -4.82 -15.44 8.16
CA PHE A 116 -4.57 -14.02 8.33
C PHE A 116 -5.88 -13.25 8.61
N CYS A 117 -6.89 -13.48 7.81
CA CYS A 117 -8.18 -12.79 7.93
C CYS A 117 -8.93 -13.16 9.22
N LYS A 118 -8.79 -14.40 9.69
CA LYS A 118 -9.33 -14.81 11.01
C LYS A 118 -8.65 -14.07 12.16
N ALA A 119 -7.35 -13.86 12.06
CA ALA A 119 -6.58 -13.14 13.08
C ALA A 119 -6.76 -11.61 12.99
N ASN A 120 -7.07 -11.08 11.81
CA ASN A 120 -7.11 -9.65 11.52
C ASN A 120 -8.43 -9.25 10.81
N PRO A 121 -9.58 -9.35 11.47
CA PRO A 121 -10.90 -9.20 10.82
C PRO A 121 -11.15 -7.80 10.25
N ASN A 122 -10.47 -6.79 10.74
CA ASN A 122 -10.61 -5.40 10.28
C ASN A 122 -9.64 -5.02 9.16
N ASP A 123 -8.75 -5.94 8.79
CA ASP A 123 -7.74 -5.74 7.75
C ASP A 123 -8.26 -6.18 6.37
N LYS A 124 -7.39 -6.18 5.38
CA LYS A 124 -7.67 -6.55 4.00
C LYS A 124 -6.84 -7.76 3.58
N PRO A 125 -7.38 -8.67 2.76
CA PRO A 125 -6.68 -9.85 2.28
C PRO A 125 -5.35 -9.56 1.59
N ILE A 126 -5.26 -8.43 0.89
CA ILE A 126 -4.01 -8.00 0.23
C ILE A 126 -2.84 -7.93 1.19
N SER A 127 -3.05 -7.54 2.46
CA SER A 127 -1.98 -7.47 3.47
C SER A 127 -1.30 -8.82 3.70
N ALA A 128 -2.07 -9.92 3.62
CA ALA A 128 -1.52 -11.28 3.71
C ALA A 128 -0.64 -11.61 2.49
N ILE A 129 -1.06 -11.21 1.31
CA ILE A 129 -0.33 -11.49 0.07
C ILE A 129 0.91 -10.61 -0.06
N ASP A 130 0.84 -9.34 0.33
CA ASP A 130 2.02 -8.48 0.40
C ASP A 130 3.08 -9.03 1.35
N LYS A 131 2.65 -9.55 2.52
CA LYS A 131 3.55 -10.23 3.44
C LYS A 131 4.15 -11.48 2.79
N PHE A 132 3.34 -12.30 2.14
CA PHE A 132 3.81 -13.48 1.41
C PHE A 132 4.86 -13.11 0.34
N ILE A 133 4.59 -12.09 -0.49
CA ILE A 133 5.52 -11.61 -1.52
C ILE A 133 6.85 -11.14 -0.90
N ARG A 134 6.80 -10.40 0.20
CA ARG A 134 8.03 -9.95 0.88
C ARG A 134 8.86 -11.10 1.44
N ASP A 135 8.21 -12.06 2.07
CA ASP A 135 8.87 -13.16 2.79
C ASP A 135 9.28 -14.32 1.87
N ALA A 136 8.66 -14.41 0.69
CA ALA A 136 8.95 -15.47 -0.27
C ALA A 136 10.39 -15.37 -0.81
N LYS A 137 10.99 -16.54 -1.04
CA LYS A 137 12.27 -16.61 -1.75
C LYS A 137 12.13 -16.00 -3.14
N LYS A 138 13.06 -15.11 -3.48
CA LYS A 138 13.17 -14.56 -4.82
C LYS A 138 14.10 -15.42 -5.66
N VAL A 139 13.75 -15.55 -6.93
CA VAL A 139 14.61 -16.14 -7.95
C VAL A 139 15.23 -14.99 -8.73
N GLU A 140 16.54 -14.96 -8.75
CA GLU A 140 17.29 -13.97 -9.55
C GLU A 140 17.34 -14.41 -11.01
N VAL A 141 17.19 -13.45 -11.90
CA VAL A 141 17.28 -13.66 -13.34
C VAL A 141 18.48 -12.87 -13.85
N SER A 142 19.31 -13.50 -14.69
CA SER A 142 20.42 -12.79 -15.32
C SER A 142 19.88 -11.74 -16.30
N GLU A 143 20.60 -10.63 -16.50
CA GLU A 143 20.21 -9.59 -17.46
C GLU A 143 20.00 -10.16 -18.87
N LYS A 144 20.68 -11.27 -19.21
CA LYS A 144 20.57 -11.93 -20.53
C LYS A 144 19.26 -12.71 -20.69
N ASP A 145 18.69 -13.15 -19.55
CA ASP A 145 17.48 -13.96 -19.51
C ASP A 145 16.27 -13.12 -19.06
N ALA A 146 16.49 -11.84 -18.79
CA ALA A 146 15.40 -10.92 -18.46
C ALA A 146 14.45 -10.84 -19.66
N PHE A 147 13.22 -11.31 -19.43
CA PHE A 147 12.18 -11.32 -20.44
C PHE A 147 11.83 -9.88 -20.83
N ASN A 148 12.16 -9.48 -22.05
CA ASN A 148 11.64 -8.27 -22.64
C ASN A 148 10.41 -8.62 -23.49
N PRO A 149 9.18 -8.41 -23.00
CA PRO A 149 7.98 -8.79 -23.72
C PRO A 149 7.77 -8.00 -25.04
N TRP A 150 8.58 -6.96 -25.27
CA TRP A 150 8.46 -6.06 -26.41
C TRP A 150 9.51 -6.32 -27.50
N GLU A 151 10.42 -7.28 -27.29
CA GLU A 151 11.48 -7.66 -28.26
C GLU A 151 11.15 -8.91 -29.07
N GLN A 152 9.87 -9.32 -29.18
CA GLN A 152 9.43 -10.43 -30.00
C GLN A 152 9.02 -9.97 -31.39
#